data_6abfe15fb774012d94d1fdb458a81da5
#
_entry.id   6abfe15fb774012d94d1fdb458a81da5
#
_cell.length_a   1.000
_cell.length_b   1.000
_cell.length_c   1.000
_cell.angle_alpha   90.00
_cell.angle_beta   90.00
_cell.angle_gamma   90.00
#
_symmetry.space_group_name_H-M   'P 1'
#
loop_
_entity.id
_entity.type
_entity.pdbx_description
1 polymer ?
#
loop_
_entity_poly.entity_id
_entity_poly.type
_entity_poly.pdbx_seq_one_letter_code
_entity_poly.pdbx_strand_id
1 'polypeptide(L)'
;MYRRVMAFDFDGTLAVNGTVPDEVETALEQCRNSGHVLFLVTGRRYETVALGHLGSLFAGIVWENGAVLTHTASGETYLPFGQLDVRLLKAIEEAGIPFERGLAIAATWTPHDQALWQILRSHGGSTSIEYNRNSVMVLPPGATKGTGLERLLALCGLSPRNLAAFGDAENDLSMLTLAEVSVTVADAVPAVIETSDVLATAPGPQGVLEILRQYPLSAKFLDIP
;
A
#
# COMPACT_ATOMS: atom_id res chain seq x y z
N MET A 1 17.92 11.59 -18.39
CA MET A 1 17.07 11.93 -17.26
C MET A 1 16.82 10.65 -16.48
N TYR A 2 17.15 10.58 -15.20
CA TYR A 2 16.99 9.37 -14.41
C TYR A 2 15.52 9.22 -14.04
N ARG A 3 14.88 8.13 -14.48
CA ARG A 3 13.47 7.86 -14.25
C ARG A 3 13.34 6.98 -13.00
N ARG A 4 12.65 7.48 -11.95
CA ARG A 4 12.33 6.70 -10.75
C ARG A 4 10.94 6.12 -10.81
N VAL A 5 10.79 5.01 -10.11
CA VAL A 5 9.51 4.45 -9.73
C VAL A 5 9.26 4.85 -8.28
N MET A 6 8.10 5.39 -7.98
CA MET A 6 7.70 5.78 -6.63
C MET A 6 6.39 5.11 -6.25
N ALA A 7 6.36 4.47 -5.11
CA ALA A 7 5.15 3.84 -4.57
C ALA A 7 4.80 4.48 -3.22
N PHE A 8 3.54 4.82 -3.05
CA PHE A 8 3.05 5.52 -1.86
C PHE A 8 1.91 4.75 -1.22
N ASP A 9 1.99 4.53 0.08
CA ASP A 9 0.81 4.22 0.86
C ASP A 9 -0.15 5.41 0.89
N PHE A 10 -1.42 5.15 1.21
CA PHE A 10 -2.47 6.16 1.22
C PHE A 10 -2.70 6.74 2.61
N ASP A 11 -3.18 5.93 3.56
CA ASP A 11 -3.64 6.38 4.88
C ASP A 11 -2.49 6.54 5.87
N GLY A 12 -2.25 7.75 6.37
CA GLY A 12 -1.11 8.03 7.25
C GLY A 12 0.16 8.43 6.49
N THR A 13 0.19 8.18 5.18
CA THR A 13 1.29 8.57 4.28
C THR A 13 0.89 9.73 3.38
N LEU A 14 0.03 9.51 2.36
CA LEU A 14 -0.44 10.58 1.47
C LEU A 14 -1.67 11.32 2.01
N ALA A 15 -2.51 10.63 2.79
CA ALA A 15 -3.80 11.15 3.22
C ALA A 15 -3.94 11.22 4.74
N VAL A 16 -4.64 12.25 5.21
CA VAL A 16 -5.15 12.37 6.58
C VAL A 16 -6.68 12.29 6.52
N ASN A 17 -7.25 11.37 7.30
CA ASN A 17 -8.71 11.14 7.29
C ASN A 17 -9.29 10.90 5.88
N GLY A 18 -8.52 10.23 5.03
CA GLY A 18 -8.92 9.90 3.67
C GLY A 18 -8.83 11.04 2.66
N THR A 19 -8.26 12.17 3.03
CA THR A 19 -8.08 13.35 2.15
C THR A 19 -6.59 13.61 1.95
N VAL A 20 -6.18 13.71 0.68
CA VAL A 20 -4.82 14.14 0.28
C VAL A 20 -4.81 15.65 0.23
N PRO A 21 -3.85 16.34 0.91
CA PRO A 21 -3.73 17.79 0.82
C PRO A 21 -3.33 18.25 -0.59
N ASP A 22 -3.86 19.39 -1.04
CA ASP A 22 -3.60 19.96 -2.38
C ASP A 22 -2.10 20.14 -2.67
N GLU A 23 -1.32 20.47 -1.65
CA GLU A 23 0.14 20.63 -1.79
C GLU A 23 0.84 19.30 -2.13
N VAL A 24 0.35 18.19 -1.55
CA VAL A 24 0.88 16.84 -1.82
C VAL A 24 0.49 16.41 -3.23
N GLU A 25 -0.77 16.63 -3.63
CA GLU A 25 -1.24 16.36 -4.99
C GLU A 25 -0.40 17.14 -6.02
N THR A 26 -0.15 18.44 -5.78
CA THR A 26 0.72 19.27 -6.60
C THR A 26 2.15 18.72 -6.69
N ALA A 27 2.72 18.23 -5.59
CA ALA A 27 4.06 17.63 -5.58
C ALA A 27 4.10 16.31 -6.37
N LEU A 28 3.07 15.48 -6.27
CA LEU A 28 2.94 14.26 -7.08
C LEU A 28 2.82 14.57 -8.57
N GLU A 29 2.06 15.60 -8.96
CA GLU A 29 2.00 16.08 -10.34
C GLU A 29 3.37 16.52 -10.86
N GLN A 30 4.13 17.26 -10.07
CA GLN A 30 5.49 17.68 -10.41
C GLN A 30 6.42 16.47 -10.60
N CYS A 31 6.32 15.45 -9.72
CA CYS A 31 7.05 14.19 -9.88
C CYS A 31 6.73 13.51 -11.23
N ARG A 32 5.45 13.35 -11.54
CA ARG A 32 4.99 12.77 -12.81
C ARG A 32 5.46 13.58 -14.02
N ASN A 33 5.31 14.90 -13.99
CA ASN A 33 5.74 15.81 -15.06
C ASN A 33 7.26 15.77 -15.27
N SER A 34 8.03 15.46 -14.22
CA SER A 34 9.47 15.23 -14.30
C SER A 34 9.86 13.84 -14.83
N GLY A 35 8.87 13.03 -15.24
CA GLY A 35 9.05 11.73 -15.88
C GLY A 35 9.14 10.55 -14.91
N HIS A 36 8.84 10.75 -13.62
CA HIS A 36 8.73 9.64 -12.67
C HIS A 36 7.44 8.84 -12.89
N VAL A 37 7.44 7.58 -12.46
CA VAL A 37 6.28 6.69 -12.51
C VAL A 37 5.78 6.48 -11.10
N LEU A 38 4.52 6.84 -10.85
CA LEU A 38 3.91 6.80 -9.53
C LEU A 38 2.96 5.62 -9.42
N PHE A 39 2.94 4.96 -8.26
CA PHE A 39 2.01 3.91 -7.88
C PHE A 39 1.38 4.26 -6.53
N LEU A 40 0.09 3.99 -6.41
CA LEU A 40 -0.62 4.03 -5.13
C LEU A 40 -0.73 2.60 -4.59
N VAL A 41 -0.47 2.40 -3.30
CA VAL A 41 -0.53 1.10 -2.65
C VAL A 41 -1.32 1.23 -1.35
N THR A 42 -2.51 0.63 -1.27
CA THR A 42 -3.40 0.84 -0.14
C THR A 42 -4.03 -0.44 0.38
N GLY A 43 -4.31 -0.48 1.68
CA GLY A 43 -5.14 -1.51 2.30
C GLY A 43 -6.64 -1.32 2.08
N ARG A 44 -7.05 -0.17 1.55
CA ARG A 44 -8.47 0.13 1.32
C ARG A 44 -9.07 -0.84 0.30
N ARG A 45 -10.35 -1.14 0.53
CA ARG A 45 -11.11 -2.01 -0.38
C ARG A 45 -11.27 -1.34 -1.75
N TYR A 46 -11.23 -2.15 -2.78
CA TYR A 46 -11.42 -1.70 -4.16
C TYR A 46 -12.69 -0.84 -4.30
N GLU A 47 -12.58 0.26 -5.04
CA GLU A 47 -13.66 1.23 -5.30
C GLU A 47 -14.26 1.95 -4.06
N THR A 48 -13.71 1.77 -2.85
CA THR A 48 -14.21 2.50 -1.67
C THR A 48 -13.62 3.90 -1.54
N VAL A 49 -12.63 4.26 -2.35
CA VAL A 49 -11.99 5.57 -2.38
C VAL A 49 -12.23 6.21 -3.74
N ALA A 50 -12.92 7.33 -3.74
CA ALA A 50 -13.08 8.16 -4.94
C ALA A 50 -11.79 9.00 -5.12
N LEU A 51 -10.82 8.48 -5.87
CA LEU A 51 -9.55 9.17 -6.10
C LEU A 51 -9.67 10.35 -7.09
N GLY A 52 -10.74 10.43 -7.89
CA GLY A 52 -10.93 11.52 -8.82
C GLY A 52 -9.70 11.76 -9.73
N HIS A 53 -9.26 13.03 -9.79
CA HIS A 53 -8.07 13.42 -10.55
C HIS A 53 -6.79 12.76 -10.02
N LEU A 54 -6.63 12.65 -8.70
CA LEU A 54 -5.48 12.03 -8.06
C LEU A 54 -5.19 10.63 -8.62
N GLY A 55 -6.22 9.81 -8.86
CA GLY A 55 -6.08 8.47 -9.44
C GLY A 55 -5.36 8.47 -10.80
N SER A 56 -5.54 9.52 -11.59
CA SER A 56 -4.92 9.65 -12.91
C SER A 56 -3.42 9.93 -12.85
N LEU A 57 -2.88 10.33 -11.70
CA LEU A 57 -1.46 10.58 -11.51
C LEU A 57 -0.66 9.27 -11.44
N PHE A 58 -1.29 8.18 -11.01
CA PHE A 58 -0.65 6.89 -10.82
C PHE A 58 -0.73 6.03 -12.08
N ALA A 59 0.36 5.35 -12.42
CA ALA A 59 0.41 4.36 -13.51
C ALA A 59 -0.39 3.10 -13.17
N GLY A 60 -0.57 2.84 -11.89
CA GLY A 60 -1.41 1.77 -11.39
C GLY A 60 -1.63 1.87 -9.89
N ILE A 61 -2.60 1.12 -9.40
CA ILE A 61 -3.03 1.13 -8.00
C ILE A 61 -3.10 -0.30 -7.48
N VAL A 62 -2.50 -0.49 -6.33
CA VAL A 62 -2.58 -1.72 -5.53
C VAL A 62 -3.59 -1.49 -4.42
N TRP A 63 -4.66 -2.26 -4.42
CA TRP A 63 -5.74 -2.25 -3.45
C TRP A 63 -5.69 -3.47 -2.55
N GLU A 64 -6.41 -3.43 -1.44
CA GLU A 64 -6.66 -4.58 -0.58
C GLU A 64 -5.36 -5.29 -0.16
N ASN A 65 -4.36 -4.48 0.25
CA ASN A 65 -3.02 -4.97 0.65
C ASN A 65 -2.37 -5.90 -0.39
N GLY A 66 -2.50 -5.58 -1.67
CA GLY A 66 -1.87 -6.35 -2.74
C GLY A 66 -2.76 -7.36 -3.44
N ALA A 67 -3.95 -7.64 -2.91
CA ALA A 67 -4.82 -8.67 -3.45
C ALA A 67 -5.55 -8.24 -4.75
N VAL A 68 -5.70 -6.93 -4.98
CA VAL A 68 -6.36 -6.38 -6.17
C VAL A 68 -5.44 -5.33 -6.82
N LEU A 69 -5.25 -5.41 -8.12
CA LEU A 69 -4.39 -4.51 -8.89
C LEU A 69 -5.20 -3.84 -9.98
N THR A 70 -5.01 -2.53 -10.17
CA THR A 70 -5.57 -1.79 -11.30
C THR A 70 -4.44 -1.18 -12.12
N HIS A 71 -4.41 -1.45 -13.43
CA HIS A 71 -3.53 -0.76 -14.38
C HIS A 71 -4.28 0.44 -14.95
N THR A 72 -3.86 1.65 -14.60
CA THR A 72 -4.63 2.88 -14.85
C THR A 72 -4.83 3.15 -16.35
N ALA A 73 -3.83 2.89 -17.19
CA ALA A 73 -3.91 3.21 -18.62
C ALA A 73 -4.89 2.31 -19.38
N SER A 74 -5.07 1.03 -18.99
CA SER A 74 -6.03 0.12 -19.62
C SER A 74 -7.37 0.07 -18.86
N GLY A 75 -7.41 0.52 -17.61
CA GLY A 75 -8.56 0.34 -16.70
C GLY A 75 -8.78 -1.10 -16.25
N GLU A 76 -7.87 -2.02 -16.59
CA GLU A 76 -8.00 -3.43 -16.24
C GLU A 76 -7.69 -3.67 -14.77
N THR A 77 -8.48 -4.56 -14.16
CA THR A 77 -8.33 -4.99 -12.76
C THR A 77 -7.96 -6.47 -12.70
N TYR A 78 -6.97 -6.80 -11.89
CA TYR A 78 -6.40 -8.12 -11.74
C TYR A 78 -6.48 -8.60 -10.30
N LEU A 79 -6.70 -9.90 -10.08
CA LEU A 79 -6.64 -10.57 -8.79
C LEU A 79 -5.54 -11.65 -8.84
N PRO A 80 -4.27 -11.27 -8.71
CA PRO A 80 -3.14 -12.17 -8.96
C PRO A 80 -3.03 -13.32 -7.97
N PHE A 81 -3.71 -13.21 -6.82
CA PHE A 81 -3.71 -14.21 -5.75
C PHE A 81 -5.08 -14.89 -5.60
N GLY A 82 -6.05 -14.57 -6.49
CA GLY A 82 -7.43 -15.05 -6.37
C GLY A 82 -8.23 -14.33 -5.29
N GLN A 83 -9.26 -14.98 -4.81
CA GLN A 83 -10.17 -14.48 -3.78
C GLN A 83 -10.16 -15.43 -2.58
N LEU A 84 -10.65 -14.95 -1.43
CA LEU A 84 -10.86 -15.81 -0.26
C LEU A 84 -11.88 -16.91 -0.55
N ASP A 85 -11.66 -18.08 0.04
CA ASP A 85 -12.60 -19.21 -0.03
C ASP A 85 -13.96 -18.79 0.58
N VAL A 86 -15.03 -19.02 -0.17
CA VAL A 86 -16.40 -18.73 0.26
C VAL A 86 -16.75 -19.45 1.57
N ARG A 87 -16.21 -20.67 1.78
CA ARG A 87 -16.41 -21.42 3.03
C ARG A 87 -15.75 -20.75 4.22
N LEU A 88 -14.59 -20.08 4.01
CA LEU A 88 -13.94 -19.29 5.05
C LEU A 88 -14.79 -18.07 5.41
N LEU A 89 -15.27 -17.34 4.41
CA LEU A 89 -16.13 -16.16 4.64
C LEU A 89 -17.39 -16.55 5.42
N LYS A 90 -18.00 -17.69 5.07
CA LYS A 90 -19.16 -18.24 5.79
C LYS A 90 -18.83 -18.61 7.22
N ALA A 91 -17.67 -19.23 7.48
CA ALA A 91 -17.24 -19.57 8.83
C ALA A 91 -17.01 -18.33 9.71
N ILE A 92 -16.48 -17.23 9.14
CA ILE A 92 -16.32 -15.94 9.84
C ILE A 92 -17.69 -15.36 10.20
N GLU A 93 -18.65 -15.40 9.28
CA GLU A 93 -20.02 -14.93 9.48
C GLU A 93 -20.77 -15.76 10.54
N GLU A 94 -20.69 -17.10 10.47
CA GLU A 94 -21.30 -18.02 11.44
C GLU A 94 -20.74 -17.88 12.84
N ALA A 95 -19.47 -17.44 12.97
CA ALA A 95 -18.83 -17.12 14.25
C ALA A 95 -19.27 -15.75 14.81
N GLY A 96 -20.10 -15.00 14.11
CA GLY A 96 -20.58 -13.69 14.53
C GLY A 96 -19.51 -12.61 14.53
N ILE A 97 -18.41 -12.80 13.78
CA ILE A 97 -17.34 -11.78 13.65
C ILE A 97 -17.83 -10.74 12.65
N PRO A 98 -17.96 -9.47 13.06
CA PRO A 98 -18.29 -8.40 12.12
C PRO A 98 -17.12 -8.17 11.18
N PHE A 99 -17.37 -8.16 9.87
CA PHE A 99 -16.34 -7.89 8.87
C PHE A 99 -16.92 -7.15 7.67
N GLU A 100 -16.04 -6.45 6.98
CA GLU A 100 -16.31 -5.82 5.70
C GLU A 100 -15.69 -6.66 4.59
N ARG A 101 -16.49 -7.03 3.60
CA ARG A 101 -16.03 -7.81 2.45
C ARG A 101 -15.47 -6.88 1.38
N GLY A 102 -14.22 -7.14 0.96
CA GLY A 102 -13.62 -6.58 -0.23
C GLY A 102 -13.88 -7.44 -1.47
N LEU A 103 -13.20 -7.12 -2.57
CA LEU A 103 -13.22 -7.93 -3.78
C LEU A 103 -12.46 -9.25 -3.57
N ALA A 104 -11.34 -9.21 -2.84
CA ALA A 104 -10.49 -10.36 -2.58
C ALA A 104 -10.27 -10.65 -1.09
N ILE A 105 -10.53 -9.70 -0.18
CA ILE A 105 -10.24 -9.78 1.25
C ILE A 105 -11.49 -9.73 2.13
N ALA A 106 -11.28 -10.02 3.43
CA ALA A 106 -12.23 -9.70 4.50
C ALA A 106 -11.50 -8.86 5.56
N ALA A 107 -12.07 -7.70 5.92
CA ALA A 107 -11.49 -6.78 6.88
C ALA A 107 -12.34 -6.72 8.16
N THR A 108 -11.70 -6.83 9.32
CA THR A 108 -12.28 -6.65 10.64
C THR A 108 -11.35 -5.78 11.50
N TRP A 109 -11.53 -5.78 12.81
CA TRP A 109 -10.71 -5.00 13.74
C TRP A 109 -10.50 -5.77 15.04
N THR A 110 -9.50 -5.35 15.83
CA THR A 110 -9.28 -5.90 17.16
C THR A 110 -10.48 -5.56 18.09
N PRO A 111 -10.87 -6.48 19.00
CA PRO A 111 -10.21 -7.73 19.39
C PRO A 111 -10.71 -9.00 18.63
N HIS A 112 -11.34 -8.86 17.48
CA HIS A 112 -11.91 -10.00 16.73
C HIS A 112 -10.83 -10.90 16.11
N ASP A 113 -9.59 -10.47 16.04
CA ASP A 113 -8.44 -11.20 15.51
C ASP A 113 -8.21 -12.54 16.21
N GLN A 114 -8.43 -12.65 17.51
CA GLN A 114 -8.25 -13.91 18.25
C GLN A 114 -9.23 -15.01 17.78
N ALA A 115 -10.52 -14.66 17.64
CA ALA A 115 -11.52 -15.58 17.12
C ALA A 115 -11.25 -15.92 15.64
N LEU A 116 -10.82 -14.93 14.86
CA LEU A 116 -10.45 -15.09 13.46
C LEU A 116 -9.28 -16.09 13.30
N TRP A 117 -8.24 -16.00 14.14
CA TRP A 117 -7.13 -16.97 14.13
C TRP A 117 -7.58 -18.39 14.40
N GLN A 118 -8.56 -18.63 15.29
CA GLN A 118 -9.10 -19.95 15.55
C GLN A 118 -9.79 -20.54 14.30
N ILE A 119 -10.56 -19.69 13.61
CA ILE A 119 -11.23 -20.09 12.37
C ILE A 119 -10.21 -20.45 11.29
N LEU A 120 -9.20 -19.60 11.07
CA LEU A 120 -8.16 -19.84 10.06
C LEU A 120 -7.39 -21.16 10.31
N ARG A 121 -7.05 -21.44 11.56
CA ARG A 121 -6.39 -22.71 11.95
C ARG A 121 -7.26 -23.93 11.67
N SER A 122 -8.57 -23.84 11.89
CA SER A 122 -9.50 -24.95 11.65
C SER A 122 -9.85 -25.13 10.17
N HIS A 123 -9.78 -24.05 9.39
CA HIS A 123 -10.10 -24.05 7.96
C HIS A 123 -9.02 -24.72 7.09
N GLY A 124 -7.78 -24.79 7.58
CA GLY A 124 -6.68 -25.50 6.91
C GLY A 124 -6.18 -24.86 5.61
N GLY A 125 -6.56 -23.62 5.32
CA GLY A 125 -6.10 -22.87 4.13
C GLY A 125 -4.85 -22.05 4.40
N SER A 126 -4.13 -21.72 3.33
CA SER A 126 -2.92 -20.85 3.37
C SER A 126 -3.31 -19.38 3.26
N THR A 127 -4.16 -18.87 4.14
CA THR A 127 -4.49 -17.44 4.22
C THR A 127 -3.48 -16.70 5.07
N SER A 128 -3.25 -15.42 4.79
CA SER A 128 -2.45 -14.53 5.64
C SER A 128 -3.34 -13.52 6.38
N ILE A 129 -2.87 -13.05 7.52
CA ILE A 129 -3.44 -11.92 8.24
C ILE A 129 -2.44 -10.77 8.17
N GLU A 130 -2.92 -9.63 7.76
CA GLU A 130 -2.20 -8.35 7.81
C GLU A 130 -2.86 -7.43 8.83
N TYR A 131 -2.01 -6.75 9.59
CA TYR A 131 -2.42 -5.72 10.54
C TYR A 131 -2.08 -4.34 9.96
N ASN A 132 -2.98 -3.40 10.21
CA ASN A 132 -2.72 -1.97 10.06
C ASN A 132 -3.33 -1.31 11.31
N ARG A 133 -2.48 -1.03 12.31
CA ARG A 133 -2.91 -0.52 13.62
C ARG A 133 -4.01 -1.44 14.22
N ASN A 134 -5.24 -0.98 14.31
CA ASN A 134 -6.38 -1.75 14.83
C ASN A 134 -7.14 -2.54 13.77
N SER A 135 -6.86 -2.32 12.51
CA SER A 135 -7.48 -3.05 11.40
C SER A 135 -6.82 -4.41 11.21
N VAL A 136 -7.63 -5.42 10.95
CA VAL A 136 -7.20 -6.81 10.76
C VAL A 136 -7.78 -7.33 9.45
N MET A 137 -6.93 -7.72 8.52
CA MET A 137 -7.35 -8.14 7.19
C MET A 137 -6.91 -9.56 6.90
N VAL A 138 -7.85 -10.38 6.44
CA VAL A 138 -7.59 -11.72 5.90
C VAL A 138 -7.39 -11.59 4.40
N LEU A 139 -6.28 -12.11 3.92
CA LEU A 139 -5.88 -12.02 2.51
C LEU A 139 -5.73 -13.40 1.88
N PRO A 140 -5.89 -13.50 0.55
CA PRO A 140 -5.47 -14.68 -0.20
C PRO A 140 -3.98 -14.99 0.03
N PRO A 141 -3.57 -16.27 -0.10
CA PRO A 141 -2.18 -16.68 0.15
C PRO A 141 -1.19 -15.90 -0.71
N GLY A 142 -0.18 -15.33 -0.06
CA GLY A 142 0.89 -14.60 -0.73
C GLY A 142 0.56 -13.16 -1.11
N ALA A 143 -0.65 -12.66 -0.86
CA ALA A 143 -0.99 -11.26 -1.04
C ALA A 143 -0.40 -10.42 0.11
N THR A 144 0.42 -9.44 -0.25
CA THR A 144 0.92 -8.35 0.60
C THR A 144 1.06 -7.10 -0.25
N LYS A 145 1.20 -5.91 0.36
CA LYS A 145 1.47 -4.68 -0.41
C LYS A 145 2.71 -4.83 -1.31
N GLY A 146 3.77 -5.47 -0.82
CA GLY A 146 5.00 -5.71 -1.58
C GLY A 146 4.80 -6.64 -2.76
N THR A 147 4.18 -7.81 -2.57
CA THR A 147 3.96 -8.78 -3.66
C THR A 147 2.96 -8.26 -4.70
N GLY A 148 1.92 -7.53 -4.28
CA GLY A 148 0.99 -6.85 -5.18
C GLY A 148 1.69 -5.79 -6.03
N LEU A 149 2.52 -4.95 -5.40
CA LEU A 149 3.30 -3.94 -6.10
C LEU A 149 4.28 -4.58 -7.10
N GLU A 150 4.99 -5.62 -6.70
CA GLU A 150 5.92 -6.34 -7.59
C GLU A 150 5.20 -6.87 -8.85
N ARG A 151 4.01 -7.45 -8.68
CA ARG A 151 3.18 -7.92 -9.81
C ARG A 151 2.74 -6.77 -10.72
N LEU A 152 2.31 -5.65 -10.12
CA LEU A 152 1.87 -4.49 -10.90
C LEU A 152 3.04 -3.83 -11.65
N LEU A 153 4.22 -3.72 -11.03
CA LEU A 153 5.43 -3.27 -11.69
C LEU A 153 5.77 -4.14 -12.90
N ALA A 154 5.71 -5.46 -12.76
CA ALA A 154 5.95 -6.40 -13.86
C ALA A 154 4.94 -6.23 -15.01
N LEU A 155 3.65 -6.03 -14.72
CA LEU A 155 2.63 -5.70 -15.72
C LEU A 155 2.94 -4.40 -16.47
N CYS A 156 3.54 -3.42 -15.80
CA CYS A 156 3.98 -2.16 -16.41
C CYS A 156 5.36 -2.26 -17.11
N GLY A 157 5.99 -3.43 -17.17
CA GLY A 157 7.35 -3.60 -17.71
C GLY A 157 8.43 -2.93 -16.86
N LEU A 158 8.20 -2.77 -15.57
CA LEU A 158 9.09 -2.14 -14.60
C LEU A 158 9.64 -3.18 -13.61
N SER A 159 10.75 -2.84 -12.96
CA SER A 159 11.32 -3.66 -11.89
C SER A 159 11.44 -2.86 -10.60
N PRO A 160 11.59 -3.52 -9.43
CA PRO A 160 11.82 -2.83 -8.16
C PRO A 160 13.13 -2.03 -8.09
N ARG A 161 14.04 -2.23 -9.02
CA ARG A 161 15.25 -1.41 -9.14
C ARG A 161 14.86 0.04 -9.39
N ASN A 162 15.42 0.97 -8.65
CA ASN A 162 15.08 2.39 -8.64
C ASN A 162 13.68 2.70 -8.04
N LEU A 163 13.09 1.77 -7.28
CA LEU A 163 11.86 2.00 -6.53
C LEU A 163 12.18 2.77 -5.24
N ALA A 164 11.48 3.87 -5.02
CA ALA A 164 11.36 4.51 -3.71
C ALA A 164 9.94 4.24 -3.19
N ALA A 165 9.83 3.67 -1.99
CA ALA A 165 8.54 3.37 -1.38
C ALA A 165 8.33 4.20 -0.11
N PHE A 166 7.10 4.69 0.08
CA PHE A 166 6.69 5.53 1.20
C PHE A 166 5.58 4.85 1.98
N GLY A 167 5.74 4.71 3.30
CA GLY A 167 4.76 4.04 4.16
C GLY A 167 4.91 4.40 5.63
N ASP A 168 3.92 4.05 6.48
CA ASP A 168 3.88 4.39 7.90
C ASP A 168 3.47 3.24 8.84
N ALA A 169 2.88 2.16 8.34
CA ALA A 169 2.28 1.11 9.15
C ALA A 169 2.83 -0.30 8.85
N GLU A 170 2.45 -1.29 9.66
CA GLU A 170 2.99 -2.65 9.61
C GLU A 170 2.81 -3.32 8.24
N ASN A 171 1.68 -3.08 7.58
CA ASN A 171 1.38 -3.62 6.26
C ASN A 171 2.22 -3.01 5.12
N ASP A 172 2.97 -1.93 5.40
CA ASP A 172 3.91 -1.32 4.44
C ASP A 172 5.27 -2.00 4.42
N LEU A 173 5.64 -2.73 5.49
CA LEU A 173 6.96 -3.35 5.62
C LEU A 173 7.34 -4.18 4.39
N SER A 174 6.39 -4.94 3.82
CA SER A 174 6.63 -5.75 2.63
C SER A 174 6.95 -4.91 1.38
N MET A 175 6.33 -3.74 1.22
CA MET A 175 6.59 -2.80 0.14
C MET A 175 7.90 -2.03 0.37
N LEU A 176 8.16 -1.60 1.59
CA LEU A 176 9.39 -0.89 1.97
C LEU A 176 10.61 -1.79 1.78
N THR A 177 10.52 -3.07 2.16
CA THR A 177 11.59 -4.07 1.95
C THR A 177 11.85 -4.36 0.46
N LEU A 178 10.83 -4.25 -0.40
CA LEU A 178 10.97 -4.45 -1.85
C LEU A 178 11.73 -3.29 -2.50
N ALA A 179 11.66 -2.09 -1.92
CA ALA A 179 12.20 -0.86 -2.50
C ALA A 179 13.74 -0.81 -2.43
N GLU A 180 14.35 -0.07 -3.37
CA GLU A 180 15.76 0.32 -3.29
C GLU A 180 15.98 1.37 -2.20
N VAL A 181 14.98 2.23 -1.97
CA VAL A 181 14.96 3.22 -0.90
C VAL A 181 13.59 3.21 -0.24
N SER A 182 13.59 2.93 1.05
CA SER A 182 12.41 2.98 1.91
C SER A 182 12.35 4.32 2.65
N VAL A 183 11.20 4.97 2.61
CA VAL A 183 10.94 6.28 3.23
C VAL A 183 9.78 6.16 4.18
N THR A 184 9.94 6.71 5.37
CA THR A 184 8.85 6.77 6.35
C THR A 184 8.68 8.16 6.94
N VAL A 185 7.52 8.38 7.57
CA VAL A 185 7.11 9.64 8.20
C VAL A 185 7.31 9.60 9.72
N ALA A 186 7.35 10.78 10.35
CA ALA A 186 7.72 10.89 11.77
C ALA A 186 6.77 10.18 12.74
N ASP A 187 5.51 9.97 12.35
CA ASP A 187 4.46 9.32 13.15
C ASP A 187 4.17 7.87 12.72
N ALA A 188 5.08 7.27 11.94
CA ALA A 188 5.02 5.86 11.59
C ALA A 188 5.18 4.95 12.80
N VAL A 189 4.74 3.70 12.67
CA VAL A 189 4.92 2.70 13.73
C VAL A 189 6.42 2.39 13.93
N PRO A 190 6.86 2.06 15.18
CA PRO A 190 8.29 1.86 15.48
C PRO A 190 8.98 0.86 14.55
N ALA A 191 8.34 -0.25 14.21
CA ALA A 191 8.91 -1.27 13.33
C ALA A 191 9.23 -0.73 11.92
N VAL A 192 8.45 0.21 11.41
CA VAL A 192 8.69 0.88 10.12
C VAL A 192 9.82 1.89 10.24
N ILE A 193 9.85 2.70 11.31
CA ILE A 193 10.94 3.65 11.57
C ILE A 193 12.29 2.93 11.64
N GLU A 194 12.36 1.82 12.37
CA GLU A 194 13.60 1.06 12.56
C GLU A 194 14.15 0.42 11.28
N THR A 195 13.29 0.16 10.30
CA THR A 195 13.66 -0.57 9.08
C THR A 195 13.77 0.32 7.83
N SER A 196 13.37 1.59 7.92
CA SER A 196 13.40 2.51 6.78
C SER A 196 14.75 3.21 6.62
N ASP A 197 15.16 3.43 5.36
CA ASP A 197 16.41 4.13 5.03
C ASP A 197 16.33 5.63 5.31
N VAL A 198 15.13 6.22 5.16
CA VAL A 198 14.90 7.66 5.31
C VAL A 198 13.71 7.90 6.22
N LEU A 199 13.92 8.70 7.26
CA LEU A 199 12.88 9.17 8.18
C LEU A 199 12.64 10.66 7.95
N ALA A 200 11.42 11.05 7.55
CA ALA A 200 11.02 12.45 7.51
C ALA A 200 10.89 13.03 8.92
N THR A 201 11.10 14.34 9.06
CA THR A 201 10.95 15.02 10.37
C THR A 201 9.51 15.42 10.66
N ALA A 202 8.67 15.49 9.63
CA ALA A 202 7.26 15.80 9.74
C ALA A 202 6.37 14.54 9.65
N PRO A 203 5.17 14.56 10.25
CA PRO A 203 4.23 13.42 10.20
C PRO A 203 3.45 13.36 8.89
N GLY A 204 3.02 12.16 8.51
CA GLY A 204 2.08 11.90 7.43
C GLY A 204 2.38 12.63 6.12
N PRO A 205 1.37 13.24 5.45
CA PRO A 205 1.56 13.92 4.18
C PRO A 205 2.60 15.03 4.18
N GLN A 206 2.80 15.69 5.32
CA GLN A 206 3.83 16.74 5.44
C GLN A 206 5.23 16.12 5.39
N GLY A 207 5.43 14.94 5.96
CA GLY A 207 6.69 14.20 5.86
C GLY A 207 6.99 13.78 4.42
N VAL A 208 5.99 13.28 3.69
CA VAL A 208 6.13 12.97 2.27
C VAL A 208 6.53 14.22 1.48
N LEU A 209 5.85 15.33 1.71
CA LEU A 209 6.12 16.62 1.04
C LEU A 209 7.53 17.14 1.34
N GLU A 210 8.00 17.00 2.59
CA GLU A 210 9.37 17.32 3.01
C GLU A 210 10.39 16.55 2.16
N ILE A 211 10.23 15.24 2.06
CA ILE A 211 11.16 14.40 1.30
C ILE A 211 11.12 14.70 -0.19
N LEU A 212 9.95 14.86 -0.79
CA LEU A 212 9.83 15.19 -2.21
C LEU A 212 10.44 16.55 -2.56
N ARG A 213 10.46 17.51 -1.62
CA ARG A 213 11.09 18.81 -1.79
C ARG A 213 12.61 18.81 -1.57
N GLN A 214 13.09 18.02 -0.59
CA GLN A 214 14.53 17.95 -0.25
C GLN A 214 15.34 17.25 -1.33
N TYR A 215 14.77 16.21 -1.93
CA TYR A 215 15.47 15.42 -2.95
C TYR A 215 15.00 15.86 -4.33
N PRO A 216 15.76 16.79 -4.99
CA PRO A 216 15.40 17.25 -6.30
C PRO A 216 15.25 16.04 -7.23
N LEU A 217 14.13 16.02 -7.94
CA LEU A 217 13.65 14.93 -8.81
C LEU A 217 14.66 14.49 -9.89
N SER A 218 15.82 15.14 -9.96
CA SER A 218 16.96 14.83 -10.84
C SER A 218 18.13 14.13 -10.15
N ALA A 219 18.18 14.10 -8.82
CA ALA A 219 19.28 13.47 -8.06
C ALA A 219 19.00 11.97 -7.81
N LYS A 220 20.05 11.17 -7.73
CA LYS A 220 19.96 9.82 -7.19
C LYS A 220 19.64 9.92 -5.70
N PHE A 221 18.62 9.18 -5.21
CA PHE A 221 18.41 9.04 -3.75
C PHE A 221 19.62 8.40 -3.04
N LEU A 222 20.55 7.81 -3.80
CA LEU A 222 21.79 7.21 -3.31
C LEU A 222 22.84 8.24 -2.84
N ASP A 223 22.62 9.53 -3.02
CA ASP A 223 23.48 10.60 -2.51
C ASP A 223 22.99 11.11 -1.13
N ILE A 224 22.22 10.31 -0.40
CA ILE A 224 21.84 10.57 0.99
C ILE A 224 23.07 10.27 1.87
N PRO A 225 23.58 11.23 2.65
CA PRO A 225 24.74 11.03 3.51
C PRO A 225 24.46 10.07 4.66
#